data_d0a2f2335b271d48c3fbd3e84c70522e
#
_entry.id   d0a2f2335b271d48c3fbd3e84c70522e
#
_cell.length_a   1.000
_cell.length_b   1.000
_cell.length_c   1.000
_cell.angle_alpha   90.00
_cell.angle_beta   90.00
_cell.angle_gamma   90.00
#
_symmetry.space_group_name_H-M   'P 1'
#
loop_
_entity.id
_entity.type
_entity.pdbx_description
1 polymer ?
#
loop_
_entity_poly.entity_id
_entity_poly.type
_entity_poly.pdbx_seq_one_letter_code
_entity_poly.pdbx_strand_id
1 'polypeptide(L)'
;MNPSRAAFLLAAVASLGACAGPQLNGDTFEARKKLARELERRGEWTPAFTYADQLHRERPRDAEALVLRGIVYRERGMWTESEKDLLEAIKLDGSSPEAHAALGILYDVTFRPTLAEPQHRAAVKLAPDTPSYLNNLGFSLFLRGKYREAIEQYERAASLDPTSRRVRTNLGFACAAQGDLRRAAHEFEMGGTAAEAKNNLGFAYERRGDIKRAYDLYLEATTLDPKSTHARSNLVHAAALLGRDVPAVAAIPDAVQVVVPTTPVAAPDSGPAPTAPSKSEPVPSPKETRP
;
A
#
# COMPACT_ATOMS: atom_id res chain seq x y z
N MET A 1 16.56 -48.25 67.61
CA MET A 1 16.55 -47.73 66.27
C MET A 1 15.49 -46.63 66.20
N ASN A 2 15.91 -45.44 65.99
CA ASN A 2 15.20 -44.16 66.24
C ASN A 2 14.20 -43.79 65.13
N PRO A 3 12.93 -43.55 65.45
CA PRO A 3 11.93 -43.04 64.51
C PRO A 3 11.79 -41.54 64.67
N SER A 4 12.74 -40.72 64.14
CA SER A 4 12.67 -39.24 64.24
C SER A 4 13.40 -38.54 63.12
N ARG A 5 13.20 -39.01 61.88
CA ARG A 5 13.70 -38.32 60.68
C ARG A 5 12.69 -38.17 59.50
N ALA A 6 11.39 -38.37 59.80
CA ALA A 6 10.35 -38.28 58.75
C ALA A 6 9.33 -37.13 58.96
N ALA A 7 9.59 -36.16 59.81
CA ALA A 7 8.62 -35.12 60.18
C ALA A 7 9.10 -33.68 59.86
N PHE A 8 10.09 -33.48 59.00
CA PHE A 8 10.61 -32.12 58.68
C PHE A 8 10.62 -31.73 57.18
N LEU A 9 9.78 -32.33 56.38
CA LEU A 9 9.72 -32.04 54.95
C LEU A 9 8.34 -31.73 54.43
N LEU A 10 7.39 -31.29 55.24
CA LEU A 10 6.00 -30.96 54.86
C LEU A 10 5.51 -29.60 55.35
N ALA A 11 6.41 -28.66 55.69
CA ALA A 11 6.03 -27.32 56.17
C ALA A 11 6.69 -26.17 55.38
N ALA A 12 7.11 -26.39 54.14
CA ALA A 12 7.76 -25.35 53.31
C ALA A 12 7.11 -25.14 51.95
N VAL A 13 5.83 -25.49 51.77
CA VAL A 13 5.10 -25.28 50.47
C VAL A 13 3.84 -24.40 50.65
N ALA A 14 3.71 -23.67 51.76
CA ALA A 14 2.54 -22.80 51.97
C ALA A 14 2.89 -21.32 52.12
N SER A 15 3.94 -20.83 51.45
CA SER A 15 4.21 -19.39 51.31
C SER A 15 4.80 -19.02 49.92
N LEU A 16 4.30 -19.66 48.87
CA LEU A 16 4.29 -19.02 47.59
C LEU A 16 3.14 -18.01 47.63
N GLY A 17 3.49 -16.91 48.31
CA GLY A 17 2.69 -15.69 48.26
C GLY A 17 2.32 -15.40 46.81
N ALA A 18 1.08 -15.01 46.60
CA ALA A 18 0.57 -14.46 45.37
C ALA A 18 1.65 -13.60 44.74
N CYS A 19 2.37 -14.13 43.75
CA CYS A 19 3.03 -13.30 42.79
C CYS A 19 1.91 -12.52 42.12
N ALA A 20 1.67 -11.30 42.63
CA ALA A 20 0.98 -10.29 41.88
C ALA A 20 1.71 -10.25 40.55
N GLY A 21 1.09 -10.81 39.54
CA GLY A 21 1.58 -10.66 38.15
C GLY A 21 1.85 -9.18 37.96
N PRO A 22 2.85 -8.80 37.15
CA PRO A 22 3.15 -7.41 36.95
C PRO A 22 1.84 -6.69 36.62
N GLN A 23 1.48 -5.70 37.46
CA GLN A 23 0.33 -4.84 37.16
C GLN A 23 0.58 -4.27 35.79
N LEU A 24 -0.28 -4.62 34.83
CA LEU A 24 -0.27 -4.11 33.48
C LEU A 24 -0.66 -2.62 33.55
N ASN A 25 0.31 -1.78 33.91
CA ASN A 25 0.14 -0.33 33.98
C ASN A 25 -0.11 0.23 32.59
N GLY A 26 -0.61 1.46 32.48
CA GLY A 26 -0.86 2.14 31.18
C GLY A 26 0.30 2.07 30.18
N ASP A 27 1.54 1.97 30.69
CA ASP A 27 2.75 1.78 29.89
C ASP A 27 2.74 0.51 29.02
N THR A 28 2.07 -0.58 29.45
CA THR A 28 2.01 -1.81 28.67
C THR A 28 1.03 -1.72 27.51
N PHE A 29 -0.07 -0.98 27.63
CA PHE A 29 -1.00 -0.72 26.53
C PHE A 29 -0.31 0.13 25.46
N GLU A 30 0.32 1.23 25.84
CA GLU A 30 1.04 2.11 24.92
C GLU A 30 2.27 1.40 24.28
N ALA A 31 2.98 0.57 25.05
CA ALA A 31 4.09 -0.22 24.52
C ALA A 31 3.62 -1.24 23.45
N ARG A 32 2.48 -1.91 23.71
CA ARG A 32 1.87 -2.83 22.73
C ARG A 32 1.35 -2.08 21.51
N LYS A 33 0.81 -0.88 21.68
CA LYS A 33 0.37 -0.02 20.58
C LYS A 33 1.55 0.41 19.68
N LYS A 34 2.67 0.81 20.28
CA LYS A 34 3.92 1.11 19.55
C LYS A 34 4.45 -0.12 18.80
N LEU A 35 4.39 -1.30 19.44
CA LEU A 35 4.82 -2.55 18.78
C LEU A 35 3.91 -2.90 17.60
N ALA A 36 2.59 -2.78 17.75
CA ALA A 36 1.64 -3.01 16.66
C ALA A 36 1.90 -2.08 15.47
N ARG A 37 2.19 -0.80 15.70
CA ARG A 37 2.60 0.15 14.66
C ARG A 37 3.91 -0.23 13.99
N GLU A 38 4.89 -0.71 14.75
CA GLU A 38 6.17 -1.14 14.17
C GLU A 38 5.98 -2.39 13.29
N LEU A 39 5.17 -3.34 13.72
CA LEU A 39 4.82 -4.53 12.94
C LEU A 39 4.04 -4.16 11.66
N GLU A 40 3.10 -3.23 11.77
CA GLU A 40 2.36 -2.67 10.62
C GLU A 40 3.33 -2.04 9.61
N ARG A 41 4.24 -1.17 10.05
CA ARG A 41 5.25 -0.55 9.18
C ARG A 41 6.18 -1.55 8.49
N ARG A 42 6.44 -2.71 9.11
CA ARG A 42 7.24 -3.80 8.52
C ARG A 42 6.43 -4.71 7.61
N GLY A 43 5.12 -4.52 7.51
CA GLY A 43 4.25 -5.43 6.76
C GLY A 43 4.04 -6.79 7.44
N GLU A 44 4.32 -6.88 8.75
CA GLU A 44 4.11 -8.09 9.53
C GLU A 44 2.65 -8.19 10.00
N TRP A 45 1.75 -8.37 9.04
CA TRP A 45 0.29 -8.22 9.23
C TRP A 45 -0.33 -9.17 10.25
N THR A 46 0.17 -10.41 10.37
CA THR A 46 -0.39 -11.38 11.31
C THR A 46 -0.11 -11.01 12.78
N PRO A 47 1.13 -10.74 13.20
CA PRO A 47 1.37 -10.27 14.55
C PRO A 47 0.78 -8.87 14.80
N ALA A 48 0.81 -7.95 13.82
CA ALA A 48 0.17 -6.65 13.94
C ALA A 48 -1.32 -6.78 14.25
N PHE A 49 -2.03 -7.68 13.56
CA PHE A 49 -3.44 -7.97 13.83
C PHE A 49 -3.66 -8.47 15.27
N THR A 50 -2.83 -9.41 15.72
CA THR A 50 -2.97 -9.97 17.07
C THR A 50 -2.90 -8.88 18.13
N TYR A 51 -1.93 -7.97 18.02
CA TYR A 51 -1.82 -6.85 18.97
C TYR A 51 -2.95 -5.83 18.81
N ALA A 52 -3.32 -5.45 17.60
CA ALA A 52 -4.40 -4.50 17.35
C ALA A 52 -5.76 -5.00 17.88
N ASP A 53 -6.06 -6.30 17.72
CA ASP A 53 -7.27 -6.93 18.24
C ASP A 53 -7.26 -7.02 19.77
N GLN A 54 -6.13 -7.35 20.39
CA GLN A 54 -5.97 -7.32 21.86
C GLN A 54 -6.17 -5.91 22.41
N LEU A 55 -5.57 -4.88 21.80
CA LEU A 55 -5.73 -3.49 22.19
C LEU A 55 -7.20 -3.05 22.10
N HIS A 56 -7.89 -3.40 21.02
CA HIS A 56 -9.31 -3.11 20.88
C HIS A 56 -10.18 -3.82 21.92
N ARG A 57 -9.91 -5.10 22.25
CA ARG A 57 -10.64 -5.82 23.31
C ARG A 57 -10.45 -5.19 24.67
N GLU A 58 -9.26 -4.69 24.96
CA GLU A 58 -8.94 -4.02 26.23
C GLU A 58 -9.58 -2.63 26.31
N ARG A 59 -9.51 -1.85 25.20
CA ARG A 59 -10.07 -0.50 25.11
C ARG A 59 -10.86 -0.33 23.79
N PRO A 60 -12.12 -0.74 23.75
CA PRO A 60 -12.92 -0.74 22.51
C PRO A 60 -13.15 0.65 21.89
N ARG A 61 -12.94 1.72 22.65
CA ARG A 61 -13.09 3.11 22.21
C ARG A 61 -11.77 3.86 22.06
N ASP A 62 -10.65 3.15 22.01
CA ASP A 62 -9.36 3.76 21.65
C ASP A 62 -9.31 3.94 20.13
N ALA A 63 -9.39 5.21 19.67
CA ALA A 63 -9.42 5.54 18.24
C ALA A 63 -8.19 5.05 17.49
N GLU A 64 -7.02 5.12 18.12
CA GLU A 64 -5.76 4.71 17.52
C GLU A 64 -5.67 3.18 17.35
N ALA A 65 -6.16 2.41 18.32
CA ALA A 65 -6.26 0.95 18.21
C ALA A 65 -7.22 0.53 17.07
N LEU A 66 -8.31 1.28 16.89
CA LEU A 66 -9.24 1.08 15.78
C LEU A 66 -8.58 1.40 14.43
N VAL A 67 -7.79 2.48 14.32
CA VAL A 67 -7.03 2.80 13.10
C VAL A 67 -6.06 1.68 12.76
N LEU A 68 -5.25 1.23 13.72
CA LEU A 68 -4.31 0.12 13.53
C LEU A 68 -5.02 -1.15 13.04
N ARG A 69 -6.13 -1.53 13.69
CA ARG A 69 -6.88 -2.71 13.29
C ARG A 69 -7.54 -2.55 11.92
N GLY A 70 -8.08 -1.38 11.63
CA GLY A 70 -8.65 -1.04 10.33
C GLY A 70 -7.62 -1.13 9.20
N ILE A 71 -6.40 -0.63 9.41
CA ILE A 71 -5.30 -0.77 8.45
C ILE A 71 -4.98 -2.25 8.21
N VAL A 72 -4.82 -3.04 9.27
CA VAL A 72 -4.50 -4.47 9.14
C VAL A 72 -5.63 -5.25 8.49
N TYR A 73 -6.90 -4.94 8.76
CA TYR A 73 -8.04 -5.52 8.05
C TYR A 73 -7.98 -5.23 6.55
N ARG A 74 -7.66 -3.98 6.15
CA ARG A 74 -7.47 -3.61 4.75
C ARG A 74 -6.39 -4.47 4.08
N GLU A 75 -5.22 -4.60 4.69
CA GLU A 75 -4.11 -5.39 4.13
C GLU A 75 -4.44 -6.89 4.00
N ARG A 76 -5.39 -7.37 4.80
CA ARG A 76 -5.92 -8.74 4.72
C ARG A 76 -7.12 -8.90 3.78
N GLY A 77 -7.53 -7.84 3.09
CA GLY A 77 -8.69 -7.86 2.19
C GLY A 77 -10.05 -7.84 2.91
N MET A 78 -10.06 -7.59 4.21
CA MET A 78 -11.29 -7.52 5.03
C MET A 78 -11.85 -6.09 4.99
N TRP A 79 -12.37 -5.72 3.80
CA TRP A 79 -12.73 -4.33 3.48
C TRP A 79 -13.84 -3.77 4.36
N THR A 80 -14.86 -4.57 4.66
CA THR A 80 -16.02 -4.17 5.47
C THR A 80 -15.63 -3.90 6.92
N GLU A 81 -14.82 -4.78 7.50
CA GLU A 81 -14.31 -4.62 8.87
C GLU A 81 -13.37 -3.42 8.97
N SER A 82 -12.52 -3.23 7.97
CA SER A 82 -11.65 -2.06 7.87
C SER A 82 -12.46 -0.77 7.84
N GLU A 83 -13.47 -0.67 6.96
CA GLU A 83 -14.31 0.52 6.85
C GLU A 83 -15.04 0.82 8.17
N LYS A 84 -15.59 -0.20 8.81
CA LYS A 84 -16.27 -0.06 10.09
C LYS A 84 -15.36 0.53 11.17
N ASP A 85 -14.16 -0.04 11.33
CA ASP A 85 -13.22 0.40 12.35
C ASP A 85 -12.71 1.81 12.09
N LEU A 86 -12.37 2.14 10.83
CA LEU A 86 -11.88 3.46 10.46
C LEU A 86 -12.95 4.55 10.60
N LEU A 87 -14.20 4.25 10.27
CA LEU A 87 -15.32 5.18 10.50
C LEU A 87 -15.58 5.39 11.99
N GLU A 88 -15.52 4.35 12.82
CA GLU A 88 -15.67 4.51 14.27
C GLU A 88 -14.48 5.27 14.87
N ALA A 89 -13.26 5.05 14.38
CA ALA A 89 -12.08 5.82 14.78
C ALA A 89 -12.26 7.33 14.50
N ILE A 90 -12.71 7.69 13.30
CA ILE A 90 -13.00 9.09 12.93
C ILE A 90 -14.11 9.69 13.79
N LYS A 91 -15.13 8.90 14.13
CA LYS A 91 -16.21 9.36 15.00
C LYS A 91 -15.73 9.62 16.43
N LEU A 92 -14.77 8.85 16.93
CA LEU A 92 -14.14 9.01 18.25
C LEU A 92 -13.12 10.16 18.26
N ASP A 93 -12.33 10.29 17.20
CA ASP A 93 -11.33 11.34 17.00
C ASP A 93 -11.33 11.81 15.53
N GLY A 94 -12.17 12.78 15.23
CA GLY A 94 -12.24 13.41 13.91
C GLY A 94 -11.04 14.31 13.58
N SER A 95 -10.10 14.50 14.50
CA SER A 95 -8.86 15.25 14.30
C SER A 95 -7.65 14.37 13.94
N SER A 96 -7.84 13.05 13.81
CA SER A 96 -6.80 12.11 13.41
C SER A 96 -6.55 12.14 11.89
N PRO A 97 -5.44 12.71 11.40
CA PRO A 97 -5.13 12.70 9.98
C PRO A 97 -4.85 11.28 9.47
N GLU A 98 -4.33 10.41 10.33
CA GLU A 98 -4.05 9.02 10.01
C GLU A 98 -5.34 8.22 9.75
N ALA A 99 -6.38 8.41 10.57
CA ALA A 99 -7.67 7.75 10.37
C ALA A 99 -8.29 8.12 9.03
N HIS A 100 -8.29 9.42 8.69
CA HIS A 100 -8.75 9.91 7.40
C HIS A 100 -7.91 9.36 6.24
N ALA A 101 -6.58 9.39 6.34
CA ALA A 101 -5.69 8.84 5.31
C ALA A 101 -5.94 7.35 5.09
N ALA A 102 -6.05 6.56 6.17
CA ALA A 102 -6.30 5.12 6.10
C ALA A 102 -7.65 4.80 5.44
N LEU A 103 -8.71 5.55 5.77
CA LEU A 103 -10.02 5.39 5.14
C LEU A 103 -10.00 5.81 3.67
N GLY A 104 -9.28 6.89 3.33
CA GLY A 104 -9.08 7.32 1.95
C GLY A 104 -8.41 6.23 1.11
N ILE A 105 -7.33 5.62 1.63
CA ILE A 105 -6.64 4.52 0.98
C ILE A 105 -7.57 3.31 0.79
N LEU A 106 -8.36 2.95 1.80
CA LEU A 106 -9.34 1.88 1.70
C LEU A 106 -10.33 2.14 0.54
N TYR A 107 -10.80 3.37 0.40
CA TYR A 107 -11.70 3.74 -0.69
C TYR A 107 -11.03 3.70 -2.06
N ASP A 108 -9.76 4.10 -2.18
CA ASP A 108 -9.01 4.01 -3.43
C ASP A 108 -8.81 2.54 -3.85
N VAL A 109 -8.37 1.66 -2.94
CA VAL A 109 -8.13 0.24 -3.24
C VAL A 109 -9.42 -0.55 -3.51
N THR A 110 -10.56 -0.06 -3.03
CA THR A 110 -11.89 -0.61 -3.32
C THR A 110 -12.60 0.10 -4.48
N PHE A 111 -11.87 0.88 -5.28
CA PHE A 111 -12.37 1.60 -6.47
C PHE A 111 -13.54 2.55 -6.17
N ARG A 112 -13.50 3.23 -5.03
CA ARG A 112 -14.48 4.26 -4.61
C ARG A 112 -13.82 5.67 -4.52
N PRO A 113 -13.20 6.19 -5.59
CA PRO A 113 -12.39 7.40 -5.53
C PRO A 113 -13.19 8.68 -5.19
N THR A 114 -14.50 8.66 -5.37
CA THR A 114 -15.38 9.78 -4.96
C THR A 114 -15.51 9.89 -3.45
N LEU A 115 -15.36 8.78 -2.72
CA LEU A 115 -15.31 8.74 -1.25
C LEU A 115 -13.89 8.94 -0.71
N ALA A 116 -12.87 8.54 -1.48
CA ALA A 116 -11.47 8.65 -1.10
C ALA A 116 -11.00 10.11 -1.04
N GLU A 117 -11.28 10.92 -2.08
CA GLU A 117 -10.79 12.31 -2.18
C GLU A 117 -11.16 13.16 -0.95
N PRO A 118 -12.41 13.19 -0.44
CA PRO A 118 -12.73 13.95 0.77
C PRO A 118 -11.91 13.52 1.99
N GLN A 119 -11.63 12.24 2.14
CA GLN A 119 -10.86 11.72 3.25
C GLN A 119 -9.39 12.15 3.15
N HIS A 120 -8.77 12.00 1.98
CA HIS A 120 -7.40 12.49 1.77
C HIS A 120 -7.28 14.01 1.94
N ARG A 121 -8.27 14.79 1.49
CA ARG A 121 -8.30 16.25 1.72
C ARG A 121 -8.40 16.58 3.22
N ALA A 122 -9.16 15.80 3.99
CA ALA A 122 -9.22 15.95 5.44
C ALA A 122 -7.87 15.66 6.10
N ALA A 123 -7.18 14.58 5.71
CA ALA A 123 -5.84 14.25 6.22
C ALA A 123 -4.83 15.36 5.91
N VAL A 124 -4.81 15.87 4.67
CA VAL A 124 -3.92 16.99 4.28
C VAL A 124 -4.28 18.28 5.02
N LYS A 125 -5.56 18.55 5.27
CA LYS A 125 -5.99 19.73 6.05
C LYS A 125 -5.50 19.66 7.50
N LEU A 126 -5.53 18.48 8.11
CA LEU A 126 -5.12 18.26 9.49
C LEU A 126 -3.58 18.23 9.64
N ALA A 127 -2.87 17.75 8.62
CA ALA A 127 -1.40 17.67 8.62
C ALA A 127 -0.85 18.05 7.23
N PRO A 128 -0.79 19.37 6.91
CA PRO A 128 -0.51 19.88 5.57
C PRO A 128 0.91 19.63 5.06
N ASP A 129 1.87 19.42 5.97
CA ASP A 129 3.28 19.26 5.66
C ASP A 129 3.73 17.78 5.77
N THR A 130 2.80 16.85 5.61
CA THR A 130 3.08 15.41 5.60
C THR A 130 3.15 14.90 4.16
N PRO A 131 4.35 14.55 3.63
CA PRO A 131 4.52 14.14 2.24
C PRO A 131 3.65 12.96 1.82
N SER A 132 3.46 11.97 2.71
CA SER A 132 2.63 10.80 2.43
C SER A 132 1.16 11.16 2.21
N TYR A 133 0.59 12.08 2.98
CA TYR A 133 -0.81 12.50 2.80
C TYR A 133 -1.02 13.29 1.51
N LEU A 134 -0.06 14.15 1.15
CA LEU A 134 -0.06 14.84 -0.14
C LEU A 134 0.07 13.85 -1.30
N ASN A 135 0.97 12.86 -1.19
CA ASN A 135 1.09 11.80 -2.18
C ASN A 135 -0.21 11.01 -2.35
N ASN A 136 -0.87 10.65 -1.25
CA ASN A 136 -2.12 9.90 -1.29
C ASN A 136 -3.26 10.73 -1.91
N LEU A 137 -3.36 12.01 -1.59
CA LEU A 137 -4.31 12.90 -2.25
C LEU A 137 -4.01 13.01 -3.75
N GLY A 138 -2.74 13.20 -4.12
CA GLY A 138 -2.30 13.22 -5.52
C GLY A 138 -2.69 11.93 -6.26
N PHE A 139 -2.52 10.78 -5.63
CA PHE A 139 -2.91 9.48 -6.19
C PHE A 139 -4.42 9.36 -6.42
N SER A 140 -5.23 9.72 -5.44
CA SER A 140 -6.69 9.71 -5.56
C SER A 140 -7.18 10.67 -6.66
N LEU A 141 -6.59 11.85 -6.76
CA LEU A 141 -6.85 12.82 -7.84
C LEU A 141 -6.45 12.26 -9.22
N PHE A 142 -5.30 11.59 -9.30
CA PHE A 142 -4.83 10.93 -10.52
C PHE A 142 -5.81 9.86 -11.00
N LEU A 143 -6.30 8.99 -10.11
CA LEU A 143 -7.30 7.97 -10.42
C LEU A 143 -8.60 8.57 -10.97
N ARG A 144 -8.94 9.80 -10.59
CA ARG A 144 -10.10 10.55 -11.08
C ARG A 144 -9.84 11.33 -12.36
N GLY A 145 -8.64 11.23 -12.95
CA GLY A 145 -8.26 12.01 -14.13
C GLY A 145 -7.98 13.49 -13.88
N LYS A 146 -7.93 13.93 -12.61
CA LYS A 146 -7.64 15.30 -12.20
C LYS A 146 -6.12 15.54 -12.17
N TYR A 147 -5.47 15.31 -13.32
CA TYR A 147 -4.00 15.25 -13.42
C TYR A 147 -3.31 16.54 -12.96
N ARG A 148 -3.87 17.71 -13.28
CA ARG A 148 -3.30 18.99 -12.85
C ARG A 148 -3.28 19.13 -11.33
N GLU A 149 -4.41 18.85 -10.67
CA GLU A 149 -4.49 18.89 -9.21
C GLU A 149 -3.57 17.83 -8.57
N ALA A 150 -3.45 16.63 -9.18
CA ALA A 150 -2.54 15.59 -8.73
C ALA A 150 -1.08 16.06 -8.77
N ILE A 151 -0.65 16.69 -9.87
CA ILE A 151 0.68 17.25 -10.03
C ILE A 151 0.97 18.27 -8.92
N GLU A 152 0.05 19.19 -8.64
CA GLU A 152 0.22 20.19 -7.57
C GLU A 152 0.46 19.53 -6.19
N GLN A 153 -0.24 18.42 -5.88
CA GLN A 153 -0.03 17.72 -4.61
C GLN A 153 1.30 16.96 -4.59
N TYR A 154 1.67 16.32 -5.69
CA TYR A 154 2.96 15.62 -5.79
C TYR A 154 4.14 16.59 -5.76
N GLU A 155 4.05 17.77 -6.37
CA GLU A 155 5.08 18.82 -6.28
C GLU A 155 5.29 19.28 -4.84
N ARG A 156 4.20 19.52 -4.10
CA ARG A 156 4.27 19.83 -2.67
C ARG A 156 4.91 18.70 -1.89
N ALA A 157 4.52 17.44 -2.13
CA ALA A 157 5.13 16.29 -1.49
C ALA A 157 6.63 16.19 -1.81
N ALA A 158 7.01 16.39 -3.09
CA ALA A 158 8.41 16.36 -3.53
C ALA A 158 9.25 17.54 -2.97
N SER A 159 8.63 18.67 -2.67
CA SER A 159 9.33 19.79 -2.02
C SER A 159 9.64 19.51 -0.55
N LEU A 160 8.77 18.75 0.14
CA LEU A 160 8.95 18.35 1.53
C LEU A 160 9.88 17.13 1.67
N ASP A 161 9.81 16.18 0.73
CA ASP A 161 10.73 15.04 0.64
C ASP A 161 11.25 14.89 -0.80
N PRO A 162 12.34 15.60 -1.15
CA PRO A 162 12.93 15.53 -2.49
C PRO A 162 13.49 14.16 -2.86
N THR A 163 13.73 13.29 -1.88
CA THR A 163 14.35 11.98 -2.05
C THR A 163 13.34 10.86 -2.25
N SER A 164 12.05 11.15 -2.09
CA SER A 164 10.99 10.16 -2.24
C SER A 164 10.85 9.67 -3.69
N ARG A 165 11.41 8.49 -3.95
CA ARG A 165 11.30 7.83 -5.26
C ARG A 165 9.84 7.64 -5.70
N ARG A 166 8.98 7.30 -4.75
CA ARG A 166 7.55 7.10 -5.00
C ARG A 166 6.87 8.37 -5.47
N VAL A 167 7.09 9.48 -4.78
CA VAL A 167 6.50 10.78 -5.14
C VAL A 167 6.97 11.21 -6.53
N ARG A 168 8.27 11.07 -6.83
CA ARG A 168 8.83 11.38 -8.14
C ARG A 168 8.23 10.53 -9.25
N THR A 169 8.10 9.23 -9.03
CA THR A 169 7.49 8.32 -10.00
C THR A 169 6.02 8.66 -10.24
N ASN A 170 5.25 8.95 -9.19
CA ASN A 170 3.84 9.33 -9.31
C ASN A 170 3.68 10.67 -10.04
N LEU A 171 4.54 11.66 -9.74
CA LEU A 171 4.58 12.93 -10.45
C LEU A 171 4.87 12.71 -11.95
N GLY A 172 5.84 11.85 -12.27
CA GLY A 172 6.15 11.48 -13.65
C GLY A 172 4.93 10.91 -14.39
N PHE A 173 4.19 9.99 -13.77
CA PHE A 173 2.96 9.45 -14.37
C PHE A 173 1.86 10.51 -14.53
N ALA A 174 1.70 11.40 -13.57
CA ALA A 174 0.72 12.48 -13.67
C ALA A 174 1.09 13.47 -14.81
N CYS A 175 2.37 13.82 -14.95
CA CYS A 175 2.87 14.63 -16.06
C CYS A 175 2.64 13.93 -17.42
N ALA A 176 2.94 12.63 -17.52
CA ALA A 176 2.71 11.85 -18.72
C ALA A 176 1.22 11.80 -19.11
N ALA A 177 0.33 11.60 -18.12
CA ALA A 177 -1.10 11.59 -18.35
C ALA A 177 -1.64 12.97 -18.80
N GLN A 178 -1.03 14.05 -18.33
CA GLN A 178 -1.33 15.42 -18.79
C GLN A 178 -0.77 15.70 -20.20
N GLY A 179 0.20 14.91 -20.67
CA GLY A 179 0.82 15.03 -21.99
C GLY A 179 2.26 15.56 -21.99
N ASP A 180 2.79 15.96 -20.83
CA ASP A 180 4.19 16.43 -20.70
C ASP A 180 5.14 15.24 -20.49
N LEU A 181 5.45 14.55 -21.59
CA LEU A 181 6.37 13.40 -21.56
C LEU A 181 7.82 13.80 -21.29
N ARG A 182 8.21 15.04 -21.57
CA ARG A 182 9.57 15.51 -21.27
C ARG A 182 9.76 15.65 -19.77
N ARG A 183 8.81 16.29 -19.11
CA ARG A 183 8.81 16.40 -17.64
C ARG A 183 8.67 15.02 -16.99
N ALA A 184 7.80 14.16 -17.53
CA ALA A 184 7.65 12.79 -17.03
C ALA A 184 8.97 12.03 -17.05
N ALA A 185 9.75 12.10 -18.15
CA ALA A 185 11.06 11.46 -18.24
C ALA A 185 12.01 11.94 -17.14
N HIS A 186 12.10 13.26 -16.93
CA HIS A 186 12.92 13.84 -15.87
C HIS A 186 12.52 13.34 -14.47
N GLU A 187 11.21 13.33 -14.16
CA GLU A 187 10.74 12.87 -12.85
C GLU A 187 10.98 11.36 -12.65
N PHE A 188 10.88 10.54 -13.70
CA PHE A 188 11.24 9.12 -13.64
C PHE A 188 12.74 8.89 -13.40
N GLU A 189 13.61 9.71 -14.00
CA GLU A 189 15.06 9.66 -13.76
C GLU A 189 15.40 10.03 -12.32
N MET A 190 14.71 11.01 -11.75
CA MET A 190 14.87 11.39 -10.34
C MET A 190 14.25 10.35 -9.39
N GLY A 191 13.26 9.57 -9.83
CA GLY A 191 12.49 8.62 -9.02
C GLY A 191 13.02 7.19 -9.06
N GLY A 192 14.01 6.86 -9.89
CA GLY A 192 14.44 5.48 -10.05
C GLY A 192 15.81 5.29 -10.67
N THR A 193 16.14 4.03 -10.95
CA THR A 193 17.30 3.68 -11.77
C THR A 193 17.05 4.03 -13.23
N ALA A 194 18.09 4.10 -14.06
CA ALA A 194 17.94 4.34 -15.48
C ALA A 194 17.03 3.31 -16.17
N ALA A 195 17.11 2.02 -15.75
CA ALA A 195 16.25 0.97 -16.26
C ALA A 195 14.77 1.21 -15.89
N GLU A 196 14.50 1.54 -14.62
CA GLU A 196 13.14 1.85 -14.14
C GLU A 196 12.58 3.10 -14.85
N ALA A 197 13.38 4.14 -15.00
CA ALA A 197 12.96 5.36 -15.71
C ALA A 197 12.56 5.08 -17.16
N LYS A 198 13.37 4.30 -17.88
CA LYS A 198 13.06 3.86 -19.26
C LYS A 198 11.80 3.02 -19.32
N ASN A 199 11.65 2.07 -18.40
CA ASN A 199 10.44 1.25 -18.31
C ASN A 199 9.20 2.11 -18.07
N ASN A 200 9.24 3.03 -17.11
CA ASN A 200 8.11 3.90 -16.78
C ASN A 200 7.75 4.84 -17.92
N LEU A 201 8.75 5.38 -18.62
CA LEU A 201 8.54 6.20 -19.81
C LEU A 201 7.97 5.36 -20.97
N GLY A 202 8.43 4.14 -21.16
CA GLY A 202 7.87 3.18 -22.11
C GLY A 202 6.38 2.95 -21.85
N PHE A 203 6.01 2.70 -20.61
CA PHE A 203 4.61 2.54 -20.21
C PHE A 203 3.78 3.82 -20.48
N ALA A 204 4.35 5.00 -20.25
CA ALA A 204 3.67 6.25 -20.57
C ALA A 204 3.40 6.41 -22.07
N TYR A 205 4.34 6.00 -22.95
CA TYR A 205 4.12 5.97 -24.41
C TYR A 205 3.10 4.92 -24.81
N GLU A 206 3.15 3.72 -24.23
CA GLU A 206 2.17 2.65 -24.48
C GLU A 206 0.74 3.10 -24.15
N ARG A 207 0.53 3.74 -23.01
CA ARG A 207 -0.76 4.31 -22.62
C ARG A 207 -1.30 5.37 -23.58
N ARG A 208 -0.43 5.99 -24.37
CA ARG A 208 -0.78 6.96 -25.42
C ARG A 208 -0.92 6.32 -26.81
N GLY A 209 -0.73 5.01 -26.91
CA GLY A 209 -0.81 4.26 -28.17
C GLY A 209 0.46 4.27 -29.01
N ASP A 210 1.55 4.90 -28.57
CA ASP A 210 2.84 4.87 -29.26
C ASP A 210 3.64 3.61 -28.88
N ILE A 211 3.14 2.47 -29.33
CA ILE A 211 3.70 1.14 -29.00
C ILE A 211 5.12 0.99 -29.52
N LYS A 212 5.47 1.64 -30.63
CA LYS A 212 6.82 1.58 -31.18
C LYS A 212 7.84 2.20 -30.24
N ARG A 213 7.58 3.42 -29.74
CA ARG A 213 8.47 4.07 -28.77
C ARG A 213 8.48 3.33 -27.44
N ALA A 214 7.33 2.80 -27.01
CA ALA A 214 7.25 1.97 -25.81
C ALA A 214 8.17 0.75 -25.94
N TYR A 215 8.12 0.02 -27.06
CA TYR A 215 8.99 -1.11 -27.33
C TYR A 215 10.48 -0.74 -27.25
N ASP A 216 10.88 0.33 -27.92
CA ASP A 216 12.27 0.79 -27.93
C ASP A 216 12.77 1.10 -26.51
N LEU A 217 11.94 1.77 -25.70
CA LEU A 217 12.25 2.09 -24.29
C LEU A 217 12.28 0.85 -23.38
N TYR A 218 11.39 -0.11 -23.58
CA TYR A 218 11.43 -1.37 -22.83
C TYR A 218 12.64 -2.21 -23.20
N LEU A 219 13.08 -2.16 -24.47
CA LEU A 219 14.32 -2.83 -24.90
C LEU A 219 15.54 -2.19 -24.23
N GLU A 220 15.62 -0.85 -24.19
CA GLU A 220 16.66 -0.14 -23.44
C GLU A 220 16.62 -0.52 -21.95
N ALA A 221 15.44 -0.51 -21.31
CA ALA A 221 15.28 -0.87 -19.92
C ALA A 221 15.76 -2.29 -19.62
N THR A 222 15.40 -3.26 -20.48
CA THR A 222 15.81 -4.67 -20.35
C THR A 222 17.32 -4.85 -20.59
N THR A 223 17.90 -4.02 -21.46
CA THR A 223 19.35 -4.02 -21.71
C THR A 223 20.12 -3.46 -20.51
N LEU A 224 19.60 -2.41 -19.86
CA LEU A 224 20.18 -1.80 -18.67
C LEU A 224 20.05 -2.69 -17.42
N ASP A 225 18.91 -3.39 -17.29
CA ASP A 225 18.69 -4.36 -16.22
C ASP A 225 18.04 -5.65 -16.77
N PRO A 226 18.85 -6.62 -17.20
CA PRO A 226 18.33 -7.90 -17.71
C PRO A 226 17.59 -8.75 -16.67
N LYS A 227 17.69 -8.43 -15.38
CA LYS A 227 16.98 -9.14 -14.30
C LYS A 227 15.60 -8.55 -14.02
N SER A 228 15.30 -7.37 -14.54
CA SER A 228 13.99 -6.73 -14.37
C SER A 228 12.89 -7.55 -15.04
N THR A 229 12.08 -8.23 -14.24
CA THR A 229 10.92 -8.99 -14.73
C THR A 229 9.88 -8.09 -15.35
N HIS A 230 9.67 -6.90 -14.81
CA HIS A 230 8.72 -5.91 -15.33
C HIS A 230 9.12 -5.41 -16.71
N ALA A 231 10.37 -4.98 -16.90
CA ALA A 231 10.84 -4.48 -18.18
C ALA A 231 10.75 -5.57 -19.28
N ARG A 232 11.13 -6.82 -18.95
CA ARG A 232 11.01 -7.95 -19.88
C ARG A 232 9.56 -8.27 -20.23
N SER A 233 8.66 -8.29 -19.25
CA SER A 233 7.24 -8.54 -19.49
C SER A 233 6.63 -7.48 -20.39
N ASN A 234 6.93 -6.20 -20.14
CA ASN A 234 6.46 -5.09 -20.95
C ASN A 234 7.04 -5.15 -22.38
N LEU A 235 8.32 -5.52 -22.53
CA LEU A 235 8.95 -5.70 -23.85
C LEU A 235 8.28 -6.81 -24.65
N VAL A 236 8.01 -7.97 -24.01
CA VAL A 236 7.29 -9.10 -24.65
C VAL A 236 5.90 -8.66 -25.09
N HIS A 237 5.17 -7.94 -24.23
CA HIS A 237 3.85 -7.41 -24.57
C HIS A 237 3.89 -6.44 -25.76
N ALA A 238 4.80 -5.47 -25.74
CA ALA A 238 4.94 -4.51 -26.82
C ALA A 238 5.40 -5.18 -28.13
N ALA A 239 6.28 -6.19 -28.08
CA ALA A 239 6.69 -6.98 -29.24
C ALA A 239 5.48 -7.69 -29.88
N ALA A 240 4.63 -8.33 -29.07
CA ALA A 240 3.41 -9.00 -29.54
C ALA A 240 2.44 -8.01 -30.22
N LEU A 241 2.24 -6.81 -29.64
CA LEU A 241 1.40 -5.77 -30.24
C LEU A 241 1.95 -5.27 -31.60
N LEU A 242 3.26 -5.32 -31.81
CA LEU A 242 3.92 -4.92 -33.06
C LEU A 242 4.09 -6.07 -34.06
N GLY A 243 3.71 -7.31 -33.71
CA GLY A 243 3.96 -8.49 -34.52
C GLY A 243 5.45 -8.78 -34.72
N ARG A 244 6.30 -8.47 -33.73
CA ARG A 244 7.74 -8.67 -33.73
C ARG A 244 8.12 -9.90 -32.90
N ASP A 245 9.22 -10.54 -33.28
CA ASP A 245 9.85 -11.55 -32.46
C ASP A 245 10.36 -10.94 -31.15
N VAL A 246 10.30 -11.72 -30.09
CA VAL A 246 10.82 -11.31 -28.78
C VAL A 246 12.34 -11.33 -28.82
N PRO A 247 13.05 -10.22 -28.54
CA PRO A 247 14.50 -10.19 -28.54
C PRO A 247 15.10 -11.18 -27.52
N ALA A 248 16.25 -11.78 -27.84
CA ALA A 248 16.92 -12.74 -26.97
C ALA A 248 17.20 -12.21 -25.56
N VAL A 249 17.42 -10.91 -25.39
CA VAL A 249 17.60 -10.25 -24.08
C VAL A 249 16.37 -10.36 -23.18
N ALA A 250 15.19 -10.55 -23.76
CA ALA A 250 13.93 -10.74 -23.06
C ALA A 250 13.47 -12.20 -22.99
N ALA A 251 14.21 -13.13 -23.59
CA ALA A 251 13.91 -14.54 -23.56
C ALA A 251 13.93 -15.05 -22.11
N ILE A 252 12.75 -15.48 -21.63
CA ILE A 252 12.59 -16.04 -20.30
C ILE A 252 13.03 -17.50 -20.38
N PRO A 253 13.91 -18.00 -19.49
CA PRO A 253 14.07 -19.44 -19.33
C PRO A 253 12.70 -20.05 -18.96
N ASP A 254 12.36 -21.17 -19.54
CA ASP A 254 11.05 -21.86 -19.63
C ASP A 254 10.23 -22.03 -18.33
N ALA A 255 9.97 -21.04 -17.53
CA ALA A 255 9.18 -21.22 -16.31
C ALA A 255 8.45 -19.98 -15.73
N VAL A 256 8.24 -18.89 -16.46
CA VAL A 256 7.53 -17.75 -15.86
C VAL A 256 6.27 -17.43 -16.66
N GLN A 257 5.11 -17.61 -16.03
CA GLN A 257 3.81 -17.18 -16.54
C GLN A 257 3.82 -15.68 -16.86
N VAL A 258 3.24 -15.32 -18.00
CA VAL A 258 3.07 -13.92 -18.42
C VAL A 258 2.30 -13.17 -17.34
N VAL A 259 3.00 -12.32 -16.61
CA VAL A 259 2.36 -11.37 -15.70
C VAL A 259 1.78 -10.25 -16.55
N VAL A 260 0.46 -10.10 -16.52
CA VAL A 260 -0.23 -8.95 -17.14
C VAL A 260 0.43 -7.66 -16.63
N PRO A 261 0.72 -6.66 -17.49
CA PRO A 261 1.37 -5.42 -17.06
C PRO A 261 0.62 -4.81 -15.88
N THR A 262 1.25 -4.85 -14.71
CA THR A 262 0.72 -4.17 -13.53
C THR A 262 0.94 -2.68 -13.73
N THR A 263 -0.09 -1.90 -13.54
CA THR A 263 -0.04 -0.44 -13.57
C THR A 263 1.13 0.05 -12.72
N PRO A 264 2.11 0.78 -13.27
CA PRO A 264 3.28 1.22 -12.53
C PRO A 264 3.01 2.40 -11.59
N VAL A 265 1.73 2.79 -11.41
CA VAL A 265 1.36 3.82 -10.43
C VAL A 265 1.66 3.28 -9.03
N ALA A 266 2.69 3.83 -8.39
CA ALA A 266 3.04 3.44 -7.04
C ALA A 266 1.85 3.69 -6.11
N ALA A 267 1.42 2.64 -5.43
CA ALA A 267 0.32 2.68 -4.48
C ALA A 267 0.49 3.78 -3.41
N PRO A 268 -0.61 4.20 -2.76
CA PRO A 268 -0.53 5.07 -1.60
C PRO A 268 0.40 4.50 -0.52
N ASP A 269 0.98 5.39 0.31
CA ASP A 269 2.01 5.09 1.30
C ASP A 269 1.47 4.25 2.48
N SER A 270 1.21 2.98 2.23
CA SER A 270 0.93 2.00 3.28
C SER A 270 0.84 0.59 2.70
N GLY A 271 1.96 -0.11 2.61
CA GLY A 271 2.04 -1.50 2.21
C GLY A 271 2.30 -1.75 0.71
N PRO A 272 2.51 -3.02 0.32
CA PRO A 272 2.76 -3.40 -1.06
C PRO A 272 1.57 -3.04 -1.96
N ALA A 273 1.85 -2.67 -3.21
CA ALA A 273 0.84 -2.30 -4.19
C ALA A 273 -0.24 -3.40 -4.33
N PRO A 274 -1.54 -3.05 -4.40
CA PRO A 274 -2.56 -4.03 -4.68
C PRO A 274 -2.33 -4.63 -6.07
N THR A 275 -2.27 -5.96 -6.14
CA THR A 275 -2.32 -6.69 -7.40
C THR A 275 -3.69 -6.42 -8.05
N ALA A 276 -3.71 -6.07 -9.34
CA ALA A 276 -4.95 -5.87 -10.08
C ALA A 276 -5.83 -7.12 -9.96
N PRO A 277 -7.17 -6.97 -9.75
CA PRO A 277 -8.06 -8.12 -9.71
C PRO A 277 -7.99 -8.86 -11.05
N SER A 278 -7.79 -10.18 -10.99
CA SER A 278 -7.97 -11.06 -12.14
C SER A 278 -9.35 -10.79 -12.75
N LYS A 279 -9.41 -10.70 -14.09
CA LYS A 279 -10.67 -10.48 -14.82
C LYS A 279 -11.76 -11.38 -14.25
N SER A 280 -12.77 -10.77 -13.60
CA SER A 280 -13.99 -11.45 -13.24
C SER A 280 -14.63 -12.01 -14.50
N GLU A 281 -15.06 -13.27 -14.44
CA GLU A 281 -15.90 -13.88 -15.45
C GLU A 281 -17.13 -12.99 -15.73
N PRO A 282 -17.63 -12.95 -16.98
CA PRO A 282 -18.79 -12.14 -17.31
C PRO A 282 -20.01 -12.62 -16.52
N VAL A 283 -20.62 -11.71 -15.79
CA VAL A 283 -21.88 -11.91 -15.09
C VAL A 283 -22.94 -12.34 -16.15
N PRO A 284 -23.62 -13.48 -16.00
CA PRO A 284 -24.66 -13.90 -16.93
C PRO A 284 -25.81 -12.89 -16.89
N SER A 285 -26.22 -12.43 -18.05
CA SER A 285 -27.35 -11.51 -18.24
C SER A 285 -28.63 -12.07 -17.62
N PRO A 286 -29.48 -11.24 -16.98
CA PRO A 286 -30.77 -11.69 -16.47
C PRO A 286 -31.65 -12.16 -17.63
N LYS A 287 -32.21 -13.36 -17.52
CA LYS A 287 -33.21 -13.84 -18.46
C LYS A 287 -34.44 -12.96 -18.37
N GLU A 288 -34.77 -12.29 -19.46
CA GLU A 288 -36.08 -11.64 -19.64
C GLU A 288 -37.19 -12.70 -19.51
N THR A 289 -37.98 -12.60 -18.48
CA THR A 289 -39.29 -13.23 -18.42
C THR A 289 -40.28 -12.29 -19.09
N ARG A 290 -40.71 -12.64 -20.27
CA ARG A 290 -41.92 -12.04 -20.91
C ARG A 290 -43.18 -12.67 -20.32
N PRO A 291 -44.28 -11.90 -20.30
CA PRO A 291 -45.55 -12.23 -19.66
C PRO A 291 -46.29 -13.37 -20.31
#